data_042c76ae3ab1a4d2a6d66d7ce7a463ff
#
_entry.id   042c76ae3ab1a4d2a6d66d7ce7a463ff
#
_cell.length_a   1.000
_cell.length_b   1.000
_cell.length_c   1.000
_cell.angle_alpha   90.00
_cell.angle_beta   90.00
_cell.angle_gamma   90.00
#
_symmetry.space_group_name_H-M   'P 1'
#
loop_
_entity.id
_entity.type
_entity.pdbx_description
1 polymer ?
#
loop_
_entity_poly.entity_id
_entity_poly.type
_entity_poly.pdbx_seq_one_letter_code
_entity_poly.pdbx_strand_id
1 'polypeptide(L)'
;MEKKQDKMRPKKSVNLQTIADAVGVSVVSVSNALSGKPGVSRQLRETICQKAEELGYEYRGETGRQKQPVEKRNAAIMVLPHTAPSCRKRLNHLTELLEKEAQRSGIAISKERVRAETEGIFLVGAWTGDEISRIRNSYMLPVVAVGGWSTYVRADYVTPDVYHSMYDAAAKLIKEGAKKPGFLILPEATDADRDRKYGFWGALSELCGMPVYGMDNVFYTIPEAEASGCDVLFCAGCPADSALPKADRLIVCGESPECGERIAPDDEEMVKEAVGVLSRRMKYHDEPEGVQYVQELSQIK
;
A
#
# COMPACT_ATOMS: atom_id res chain seq x y z
N MET A 1 -61.24 -1.37 38.73
CA MET A 1 -59.91 -0.71 38.63
C MET A 1 -59.13 -1.31 37.49
N GLU A 2 -59.26 -0.75 36.28
CA GLU A 2 -58.60 -1.22 35.08
C GLU A 2 -57.22 -0.53 34.96
N LYS A 3 -56.16 -1.32 34.92
CA LYS A 3 -54.82 -0.86 34.62
C LYS A 3 -54.68 -0.61 33.11
N LYS A 4 -54.61 0.63 32.68
CA LYS A 4 -54.19 1.03 31.33
C LYS A 4 -52.77 0.54 31.08
N GLN A 5 -52.59 -0.38 30.13
CA GLN A 5 -51.28 -0.72 29.54
C GLN A 5 -50.81 0.43 28.65
N ASP A 6 -49.70 1.01 29.04
CA ASP A 6 -49.00 2.02 28.29
C ASP A 6 -48.36 1.36 27.04
N LYS A 7 -48.92 1.62 25.86
CA LYS A 7 -48.42 1.15 24.57
C LYS A 7 -47.13 1.92 24.23
N MET A 8 -46.00 1.30 24.46
CA MET A 8 -44.69 1.77 24.03
C MET A 8 -44.71 2.03 22.50
N ARG A 9 -44.57 3.32 22.12
CA ARG A 9 -44.49 3.72 20.71
C ARG A 9 -43.23 3.10 20.08
N PRO A 10 -43.31 2.53 18.87
CA PRO A 10 -42.13 1.99 18.19
C PRO A 10 -41.15 3.12 17.91
N LYS A 11 -39.87 2.92 18.26
CA LYS A 11 -38.76 3.82 17.86
C LYS A 11 -38.80 3.98 16.33
N LYS A 12 -38.96 5.23 15.86
CA LYS A 12 -38.86 5.54 14.43
C LYS A 12 -37.50 5.04 13.90
N SER A 13 -37.54 4.08 13.00
CA SER A 13 -36.33 3.63 12.32
C SER A 13 -35.78 4.79 11.49
N VAL A 14 -34.50 5.13 11.70
CA VAL A 14 -33.79 6.11 10.88
C VAL A 14 -33.75 5.61 9.44
N ASN A 15 -34.07 6.46 8.47
CA ASN A 15 -34.06 6.13 7.04
C ASN A 15 -33.26 7.18 6.26
N LEU A 16 -33.04 6.96 4.97
CA LEU A 16 -32.28 7.87 4.10
C LEU A 16 -32.87 9.28 4.07
N GLN A 17 -34.19 9.42 4.18
CA GLN A 17 -34.84 10.72 4.25
C GLN A 17 -34.44 11.48 5.51
N THR A 18 -34.37 10.80 6.65
CA THR A 18 -33.95 11.40 7.93
C THR A 18 -32.53 12.00 7.84
N ILE A 19 -31.62 11.28 7.14
CA ILE A 19 -30.24 11.77 6.92
C ILE A 19 -30.24 12.95 5.94
N ALA A 20 -31.01 12.85 4.86
CA ALA A 20 -31.15 13.88 3.84
C ALA A 20 -31.64 15.21 4.45
N ASP A 21 -32.66 15.15 5.30
CA ASP A 21 -33.21 16.29 6.01
C ASP A 21 -32.20 16.89 7.00
N ALA A 22 -31.42 16.04 7.70
CA ALA A 22 -30.42 16.46 8.67
C ALA A 22 -29.19 17.13 8.05
N VAL A 23 -28.84 16.77 6.82
CA VAL A 23 -27.67 17.32 6.10
C VAL A 23 -28.08 18.41 5.10
N GLY A 24 -29.38 18.52 4.76
CA GLY A 24 -29.89 19.49 3.81
C GLY A 24 -29.61 19.13 2.34
N VAL A 25 -29.62 17.83 2.01
CA VAL A 25 -29.36 17.33 0.66
C VAL A 25 -30.46 16.41 0.17
N SER A 26 -30.43 16.04 -1.11
CA SER A 26 -31.42 15.09 -1.65
C SER A 26 -31.18 13.66 -1.16
N VAL A 27 -32.24 12.84 -1.05
CA VAL A 27 -32.14 11.40 -0.73
C VAL A 27 -31.25 10.67 -1.72
N VAL A 28 -31.25 11.11 -2.98
CA VAL A 28 -30.36 10.55 -4.02
C VAL A 28 -28.89 10.83 -3.69
N SER A 29 -28.56 12.04 -3.22
CA SER A 29 -27.21 12.39 -2.78
C SER A 29 -26.76 11.54 -1.58
N VAL A 30 -27.66 11.33 -0.60
CA VAL A 30 -27.39 10.45 0.55
C VAL A 30 -27.17 9.00 0.08
N SER A 31 -28.03 8.49 -0.80
CA SER A 31 -27.89 7.14 -1.34
C SER A 31 -26.56 6.97 -2.11
N ASN A 32 -26.20 7.94 -2.95
CA ASN A 32 -24.93 7.91 -3.70
C ASN A 32 -23.71 8.04 -2.77
N ALA A 33 -23.78 8.87 -1.73
CA ALA A 33 -22.73 9.02 -0.75
C ALA A 33 -22.47 7.71 0.01
N LEU A 34 -23.52 7.11 0.55
CA LEU A 34 -23.44 5.87 1.34
C LEU A 34 -23.11 4.63 0.48
N SER A 35 -23.48 4.62 -0.79
CA SER A 35 -23.19 3.54 -1.74
C SER A 35 -21.88 3.71 -2.53
N GLY A 36 -21.11 4.76 -2.27
CA GLY A 36 -19.84 5.01 -2.98
C GLY A 36 -19.99 5.49 -4.42
N LYS A 37 -21.21 5.77 -4.91
CA LYS A 37 -21.46 6.17 -6.30
C LYS A 37 -20.93 7.59 -6.60
N PRO A 38 -20.54 7.90 -7.87
CA PRO A 38 -20.14 9.23 -8.27
C PRO A 38 -21.29 10.25 -8.17
N GLY A 39 -20.96 11.57 -8.24
CA GLY A 39 -21.92 12.65 -8.17
C GLY A 39 -22.07 13.31 -6.78
N VAL A 40 -21.24 12.91 -5.83
CA VAL A 40 -21.15 13.55 -4.49
C VAL A 40 -19.69 13.89 -4.23
N SER A 41 -19.39 15.15 -3.86
CA SER A 41 -18.03 15.56 -3.51
C SER A 41 -17.52 14.79 -2.27
N ARG A 42 -16.19 14.64 -2.14
CA ARG A 42 -15.56 13.95 -1.01
C ARG A 42 -16.01 14.55 0.34
N GLN A 43 -15.98 15.85 0.44
CA GLN A 43 -16.34 16.57 1.68
C GLN A 43 -17.81 16.35 2.06
N LEU A 44 -18.74 16.41 1.09
CA LEU A 44 -20.15 16.14 1.34
C LEU A 44 -20.40 14.66 1.68
N ARG A 45 -19.64 13.73 1.10
CA ARG A 45 -19.70 12.31 1.44
C ARG A 45 -19.30 12.05 2.88
N GLU A 46 -18.19 12.65 3.33
CA GLU A 46 -17.71 12.54 4.72
C GLU A 46 -18.78 13.08 5.70
N THR A 47 -19.39 14.25 5.41
CA THR A 47 -20.45 14.83 6.22
C THR A 47 -21.69 13.91 6.30
N ILE A 48 -22.09 13.29 5.19
CA ILE A 48 -23.24 12.38 5.16
C ILE A 48 -22.96 11.10 5.95
N CYS A 49 -21.77 10.52 5.81
CA CYS A 49 -21.36 9.32 6.55
C CYS A 49 -21.34 9.58 8.07
N GLN A 50 -20.73 10.67 8.49
CA GLN A 50 -20.67 11.06 9.89
C GLN A 50 -22.09 11.26 10.46
N LYS A 51 -22.98 11.92 9.71
CA LYS A 51 -24.36 12.14 10.15
C LYS A 51 -25.18 10.85 10.23
N ALA A 52 -24.92 9.90 9.33
CA ALA A 52 -25.55 8.59 9.35
C ALA A 52 -25.15 7.80 10.62
N GLU A 53 -23.86 7.84 11.00
CA GLU A 53 -23.35 7.23 12.23
C GLU A 53 -23.93 7.88 13.48
N GLU A 54 -23.97 9.22 13.56
CA GLU A 54 -24.56 9.97 14.68
C GLU A 54 -26.04 9.63 14.92
N LEU A 55 -26.78 9.40 13.83
CA LEU A 55 -28.19 9.05 13.88
C LEU A 55 -28.42 7.56 14.14
N GLY A 56 -27.34 6.75 14.19
CA GLY A 56 -27.42 5.30 14.35
C GLY A 56 -28.06 4.61 13.14
N TYR A 57 -27.86 5.17 11.93
CA TYR A 57 -28.31 4.57 10.69
C TYR A 57 -27.38 3.45 10.31
N GLU A 58 -27.84 2.23 10.49
CA GLU A 58 -27.17 1.08 9.87
C GLU A 58 -27.45 1.09 8.35
N TYR A 59 -26.45 1.43 7.55
CA TYR A 59 -26.54 1.33 6.10
C TYR A 59 -26.78 -0.14 5.74
N ARG A 60 -28.03 -0.47 5.55
CA ARG A 60 -28.44 -1.72 4.92
C ARG A 60 -28.28 -1.51 3.42
N GLY A 61 -27.05 -1.68 2.92
CA GLY A 61 -26.78 -1.68 1.50
C GLY A 61 -27.83 -2.50 0.78
N GLU A 62 -28.55 -1.90 -0.17
CA GLU A 62 -29.62 -2.45 -1.01
C GLU A 62 -30.24 -3.79 -0.52
N THR A 63 -30.84 -3.77 0.69
CA THR A 63 -31.54 -4.93 1.23
C THR A 63 -32.98 -5.00 0.68
N GLY A 64 -33.08 -5.29 -0.55
CA GLY A 64 -34.23 -5.75 -1.27
C GLY A 64 -33.82 -6.76 -2.34
N ARG A 65 -32.54 -6.83 -2.63
CA ARG A 65 -32.00 -7.95 -3.42
C ARG A 65 -31.51 -9.00 -2.44
N GLN A 66 -32.06 -10.22 -2.55
CA GLN A 66 -31.44 -11.43 -2.04
C GLN A 66 -29.94 -11.27 -2.13
N LYS A 67 -29.16 -11.66 -1.08
CA LYS A 67 -27.72 -11.85 -1.21
C LYS A 67 -27.53 -12.62 -2.51
N GLN A 68 -27.19 -11.88 -3.59
CA GLN A 68 -26.67 -12.53 -4.77
C GLN A 68 -25.50 -13.34 -4.23
N PRO A 69 -25.38 -14.62 -4.58
CA PRO A 69 -24.21 -15.37 -4.21
C PRO A 69 -23.03 -14.47 -4.59
N VAL A 70 -22.11 -14.22 -3.66
CA VAL A 70 -20.90 -13.46 -3.93
C VAL A 70 -20.33 -14.10 -5.18
N GLU A 71 -20.45 -13.43 -6.33
CA GLU A 71 -19.94 -13.96 -7.57
C GLU A 71 -18.48 -14.24 -7.29
N LYS A 72 -18.13 -15.53 -7.24
CA LYS A 72 -16.75 -15.95 -7.02
C LYS A 72 -15.96 -15.45 -8.21
N ARG A 73 -15.28 -14.36 -8.02
CA ARG A 73 -14.36 -13.82 -9.01
C ARG A 73 -13.08 -14.64 -9.02
N ASN A 74 -12.42 -14.64 -10.14
CA ASN A 74 -11.21 -15.44 -10.32
C ASN A 74 -10.06 -14.53 -10.74
N ALA A 75 -8.93 -14.60 -10.04
CA ALA A 75 -7.71 -13.92 -10.42
C ALA A 75 -6.54 -14.89 -10.52
N ALA A 76 -5.56 -14.55 -11.34
CA ALA A 76 -4.30 -15.26 -11.41
C ALA A 76 -3.22 -14.48 -10.64
N ILE A 77 -2.29 -15.20 -10.02
CA ILE A 77 -1.04 -14.64 -9.51
C ILE A 77 0.11 -15.15 -10.38
N MET A 78 0.88 -14.22 -10.91
CA MET A 78 2.13 -14.48 -11.61
C MET A 78 3.28 -13.90 -10.81
N VAL A 79 4.22 -14.73 -10.40
CA VAL A 79 5.41 -14.31 -9.64
C VAL A 79 6.56 -14.14 -10.60
N LEU A 80 7.35 -13.07 -10.44
CA LEU A 80 8.50 -12.80 -11.30
C LEU A 80 9.48 -13.98 -11.28
N PRO A 81 9.73 -14.63 -12.42
CA PRO A 81 10.72 -15.70 -12.51
C PRO A 81 12.15 -15.13 -12.37
N HIS A 82 13.10 -15.99 -12.03
CA HIS A 82 14.55 -15.66 -12.00
C HIS A 82 14.97 -14.58 -11.01
N THR A 83 14.28 -14.45 -9.88
CA THR A 83 14.72 -13.58 -8.78
C THR A 83 15.84 -14.20 -7.96
N ALA A 84 16.69 -13.35 -7.37
CA ALA A 84 17.71 -13.79 -6.43
C ALA A 84 17.06 -14.56 -5.25
N PRO A 85 17.76 -15.55 -4.66
CA PRO A 85 17.22 -16.33 -3.53
C PRO A 85 16.74 -15.47 -2.35
N SER A 86 17.43 -14.35 -2.06
CA SER A 86 17.06 -13.38 -1.05
C SER A 86 15.67 -12.77 -1.29
N CYS A 87 15.39 -12.35 -2.52
CA CYS A 87 14.10 -11.77 -2.88
C CYS A 87 12.98 -12.82 -2.96
N ARG A 88 13.32 -14.07 -3.28
CA ARG A 88 12.32 -15.15 -3.46
C ARG A 88 11.50 -15.41 -2.20
N LYS A 89 12.14 -15.35 -1.01
CA LYS A 89 11.45 -15.53 0.28
C LYS A 89 10.32 -14.50 0.45
N ARG A 90 10.59 -13.24 0.14
CA ARG A 90 9.58 -12.18 0.22
C ARG A 90 8.49 -12.33 -0.84
N LEU A 91 8.86 -12.65 -2.10
CA LEU A 91 7.85 -12.85 -3.15
C LEU A 91 6.90 -14.00 -2.80
N ASN A 92 7.39 -15.06 -2.17
CA ASN A 92 6.56 -16.15 -1.67
C ASN A 92 5.65 -15.66 -0.54
N HIS A 93 6.17 -14.88 0.40
CA HIS A 93 5.40 -14.29 1.49
C HIS A 93 4.28 -13.37 0.98
N LEU A 94 4.59 -12.45 0.05
CA LEU A 94 3.60 -11.60 -0.60
C LEU A 94 2.53 -12.42 -1.33
N THR A 95 2.93 -13.49 -2.01
CA THR A 95 1.99 -14.39 -2.70
C THR A 95 1.03 -15.06 -1.72
N GLU A 96 1.53 -15.54 -0.58
CA GLU A 96 0.69 -16.15 0.46
C GLU A 96 -0.27 -15.15 1.09
N LEU A 97 0.18 -13.91 1.33
CA LEU A 97 -0.66 -12.84 1.84
C LEU A 97 -1.75 -12.45 0.82
N LEU A 98 -1.39 -12.32 -0.46
CA LEU A 98 -2.33 -12.05 -1.55
C LEU A 98 -3.41 -13.13 -1.66
N GLU A 99 -3.04 -14.40 -1.56
CA GLU A 99 -4.01 -15.49 -1.58
C GLU A 99 -5.01 -15.39 -0.43
N LYS A 100 -4.50 -15.16 0.78
CA LYS A 100 -5.34 -15.04 1.97
C LYS A 100 -6.31 -13.86 1.86
N GLU A 101 -5.82 -12.70 1.44
CA GLU A 101 -6.63 -11.49 1.36
C GLU A 101 -7.63 -11.54 0.19
N ALA A 102 -7.21 -12.06 -0.97
CA ALA A 102 -8.10 -12.30 -2.10
C ALA A 102 -9.24 -13.26 -1.72
N GLN A 103 -8.92 -14.34 -1.00
CA GLN A 103 -9.93 -15.29 -0.53
C GLN A 103 -10.92 -14.65 0.45
N ARG A 104 -10.45 -13.79 1.37
CA ARG A 104 -11.32 -13.00 2.27
C ARG A 104 -12.26 -12.08 1.49
N SER A 105 -11.77 -11.55 0.37
CA SER A 105 -12.52 -10.66 -0.54
C SER A 105 -13.40 -11.41 -1.56
N GLY A 106 -13.50 -12.75 -1.47
CA GLY A 106 -14.32 -13.58 -2.37
C GLY A 106 -13.69 -13.83 -3.74
N ILE A 107 -12.36 -13.61 -3.90
CA ILE A 107 -11.63 -13.86 -5.13
C ILE A 107 -10.90 -15.20 -5.02
N ALA A 108 -11.19 -16.13 -5.93
CA ALA A 108 -10.46 -17.38 -6.05
C ALA A 108 -9.16 -17.15 -6.84
N ILE A 109 -8.05 -17.69 -6.35
CA ILE A 109 -6.73 -17.51 -6.93
C ILE A 109 -6.28 -18.75 -7.69
N SER A 110 -5.75 -18.56 -8.90
CA SER A 110 -4.96 -19.56 -9.62
C SER A 110 -3.50 -19.13 -9.66
N LYS A 111 -2.58 -20.02 -9.26
CA LYS A 111 -1.12 -19.77 -9.35
C LYS A 111 -0.62 -20.08 -10.76
N GLU A 112 0.22 -19.20 -11.29
CA GLU A 112 1.01 -19.40 -12.51
C GLU A 112 0.21 -19.69 -13.79
N ARG A 113 -1.12 -19.71 -13.75
CA ARG A 113 -1.94 -19.99 -14.93
C ARG A 113 -3.13 -19.03 -15.01
N VAL A 114 -3.19 -18.33 -16.12
CA VAL A 114 -4.39 -17.59 -16.51
C VAL A 114 -5.32 -18.61 -17.19
N ARG A 115 -6.54 -18.76 -16.66
CA ARG A 115 -7.56 -19.68 -17.16
C ARG A 115 -8.65 -18.89 -17.89
N ALA A 116 -9.56 -19.58 -18.56
CA ALA A 116 -10.66 -18.95 -19.29
C ALA A 116 -11.58 -18.12 -18.37
N GLU A 117 -11.75 -18.55 -17.12
CA GLU A 117 -12.55 -17.88 -16.11
C GLU A 117 -11.81 -16.76 -15.33
N THR A 118 -10.53 -16.50 -15.61
CA THR A 118 -9.74 -15.46 -14.95
C THR A 118 -10.21 -14.07 -15.37
N GLU A 119 -10.48 -13.21 -14.40
CA GLU A 119 -10.99 -11.84 -14.60
C GLU A 119 -9.94 -10.76 -14.30
N GLY A 120 -8.81 -11.14 -13.69
CA GLY A 120 -7.73 -10.21 -13.37
C GLY A 120 -6.44 -10.90 -12.99
N ILE A 121 -5.33 -10.16 -12.98
CA ILE A 121 -3.99 -10.71 -12.78
C ILE A 121 -3.23 -9.85 -11.76
N PHE A 122 -2.64 -10.49 -10.75
CA PHE A 122 -1.61 -9.92 -9.91
C PHE A 122 -0.23 -10.29 -10.44
N LEU A 123 0.65 -9.30 -10.56
CA LEU A 123 2.06 -9.49 -10.91
C LEU A 123 2.91 -9.18 -9.68
N VAL A 124 3.48 -10.21 -9.05
CA VAL A 124 4.28 -10.06 -7.84
C VAL A 124 5.76 -9.94 -8.20
N GLY A 125 6.39 -8.86 -7.75
CA GLY A 125 7.79 -8.54 -8.01
C GLY A 125 8.02 -7.36 -8.95
N ALA A 126 9.27 -7.06 -9.23
CA ALA A 126 9.68 -5.91 -10.06
C ALA A 126 9.67 -6.28 -11.57
N TRP A 127 8.49 -6.44 -12.12
CA TRP A 127 8.28 -6.70 -13.54
C TRP A 127 8.67 -5.49 -14.40
N THR A 128 9.34 -5.73 -15.52
CA THR A 128 9.65 -4.67 -16.49
C THR A 128 8.39 -4.18 -17.20
N GLY A 129 8.42 -2.94 -17.69
CA GLY A 129 7.31 -2.39 -18.46
C GLY A 129 6.96 -3.21 -19.71
N ASP A 130 7.96 -3.79 -20.40
CA ASP A 130 7.74 -4.63 -21.56
C ASP A 130 7.04 -5.95 -21.21
N GLU A 131 7.38 -6.55 -20.07
CA GLU A 131 6.73 -7.77 -19.60
C GLU A 131 5.28 -7.50 -19.21
N ILE A 132 5.02 -6.42 -18.48
CA ILE A 132 3.66 -5.99 -18.12
C ILE A 132 2.83 -5.73 -19.38
N SER A 133 3.39 -5.01 -20.35
CA SER A 133 2.73 -4.73 -21.63
C SER A 133 2.39 -6.00 -22.39
N ARG A 134 3.32 -6.97 -22.46
CA ARG A 134 3.09 -8.26 -23.10
C ARG A 134 1.97 -9.04 -22.42
N ILE A 135 1.96 -9.10 -21.09
CA ILE A 135 0.92 -9.79 -20.33
C ILE A 135 -0.44 -9.14 -20.57
N ARG A 136 -0.55 -7.81 -20.45
CA ARG A 136 -1.80 -7.07 -20.70
C ARG A 136 -2.33 -7.31 -22.10
N ASN A 137 -1.48 -7.23 -23.12
CA ASN A 137 -1.88 -7.42 -24.50
C ASN A 137 -2.25 -8.89 -24.80
N SER A 138 -1.63 -9.84 -24.11
CA SER A 138 -1.92 -11.26 -24.33
C SER A 138 -3.26 -11.69 -23.72
N TYR A 139 -3.60 -11.16 -22.57
CA TYR A 139 -4.79 -11.60 -21.82
C TYR A 139 -5.94 -10.62 -21.88
N MET A 140 -5.69 -9.34 -22.17
CA MET A 140 -6.71 -8.27 -22.19
C MET A 140 -7.50 -8.18 -20.87
N LEU A 141 -6.84 -8.43 -19.74
CA LEU A 141 -7.39 -8.43 -18.40
C LEU A 141 -6.80 -7.29 -17.57
N PRO A 142 -7.51 -6.81 -16.52
CA PRO A 142 -6.94 -5.94 -15.53
C PRO A 142 -5.69 -6.56 -14.88
N VAL A 143 -4.64 -5.76 -14.73
CA VAL A 143 -3.36 -6.17 -14.17
C VAL A 143 -2.98 -5.22 -13.04
N VAL A 144 -2.63 -5.76 -11.87
CA VAL A 144 -2.08 -5.01 -10.74
C VAL A 144 -0.70 -5.57 -10.42
N ALA A 145 0.32 -4.71 -10.52
CA ALA A 145 1.68 -5.05 -10.14
C ALA A 145 1.93 -4.71 -8.65
N VAL A 146 2.54 -5.63 -7.93
CA VAL A 146 2.77 -5.53 -6.47
C VAL A 146 4.26 -5.64 -6.16
N GLY A 147 4.80 -4.63 -5.46
CA GLY A 147 6.19 -4.61 -5.01
C GLY A 147 7.20 -4.01 -5.98
N GLY A 148 6.77 -3.55 -7.14
CA GLY A 148 7.61 -2.84 -8.11
C GLY A 148 6.79 -1.90 -8.97
N TRP A 149 7.42 -0.97 -9.68
CA TRP A 149 6.75 -0.05 -10.60
C TRP A 149 7.65 0.26 -11.81
N SER A 150 7.03 0.74 -12.88
CA SER A 150 7.72 1.17 -14.09
C SER A 150 7.14 2.47 -14.62
N THR A 151 8.01 3.42 -14.94
CA THR A 151 7.63 4.70 -15.56
C THR A 151 7.20 4.58 -17.02
N TYR A 152 7.52 3.46 -17.68
CA TYR A 152 7.33 3.28 -19.13
C TYR A 152 5.96 2.73 -19.51
N VAL A 153 5.22 2.20 -18.56
CA VAL A 153 3.92 1.58 -18.82
C VAL A 153 2.88 2.09 -17.84
N ARG A 154 1.75 2.49 -18.37
CA ARG A 154 0.56 2.76 -17.56
C ARG A 154 -0.05 1.43 -17.14
N ALA A 155 -0.05 1.17 -15.85
CA ALA A 155 -0.67 0.03 -15.20
C ALA A 155 -1.03 0.41 -13.77
N ASP A 156 -1.79 -0.42 -13.08
CA ASP A 156 -1.97 -0.28 -11.65
C ASP A 156 -0.79 -0.89 -10.92
N TYR A 157 -0.19 -0.11 -10.04
CA TYR A 157 0.93 -0.52 -9.20
C TYR A 157 0.57 -0.30 -7.74
N VAL A 158 0.96 -1.24 -6.89
CA VAL A 158 1.01 -1.06 -5.44
C VAL A 158 2.44 -1.28 -4.99
N THR A 159 3.06 -0.23 -4.49
CA THR A 159 4.50 -0.18 -4.19
C THR A 159 4.77 0.52 -2.86
N PRO A 160 5.85 0.19 -2.13
CA PRO A 160 6.21 0.93 -0.94
C PRO A 160 6.62 2.37 -1.28
N ASP A 161 6.23 3.31 -0.41
CA ASP A 161 6.65 4.72 -0.51
C ASP A 161 8.04 4.90 0.09
N VAL A 162 9.04 4.48 -0.64
CA VAL A 162 10.44 4.47 -0.17
C VAL A 162 11.02 5.87 -0.02
N TYR A 163 10.52 6.85 -0.78
CA TYR A 163 11.00 8.22 -0.72
C TYR A 163 10.57 8.90 0.59
N HIS A 164 9.26 8.99 0.85
CA HIS A 164 8.75 9.67 2.04
C HIS A 164 9.12 8.90 3.32
N SER A 165 9.07 7.58 3.30
CA SER A 165 9.48 6.75 4.45
C SER A 165 10.94 7.02 4.86
N MET A 166 11.83 7.14 3.88
CA MET A 166 13.23 7.43 4.14
C MET A 166 13.46 8.89 4.55
N TYR A 167 12.75 9.83 3.90
CA TYR A 167 12.78 11.25 4.28
C TYR A 167 12.36 11.42 5.74
N ASP A 168 11.23 10.86 6.14
CA ASP A 168 10.69 10.99 7.50
C ASP A 168 11.64 10.38 8.54
N ALA A 169 12.22 9.21 8.22
CA ALA A 169 13.18 8.56 9.10
C ALA A 169 14.47 9.39 9.29
N ALA A 170 15.04 9.88 8.22
CA ALA A 170 16.23 10.72 8.26
C ALA A 170 15.93 12.06 8.96
N ALA A 171 14.79 12.70 8.63
CA ALA A 171 14.36 13.95 9.24
C ALA A 171 14.13 13.80 10.75
N LYS A 172 13.54 12.68 11.21
CA LYS A 172 13.39 12.38 12.63
C LYS A 172 14.74 12.39 13.33
N LEU A 173 15.71 11.62 12.82
CA LEU A 173 17.02 11.46 13.46
C LEU A 173 17.84 12.76 13.44
N ILE A 174 17.79 13.54 12.37
CA ILE A 174 18.42 14.86 12.31
C ILE A 174 17.83 15.78 13.38
N LYS A 175 16.52 15.82 13.55
CA LYS A 175 15.83 16.61 14.60
C LYS A 175 16.16 16.11 16.01
N GLU A 176 16.42 14.82 16.18
CA GLU A 176 16.88 14.20 17.43
C GLU A 176 18.37 14.48 17.72
N GLY A 177 19.12 15.05 16.80
CA GLY A 177 20.48 15.51 16.99
C GLY A 177 21.55 14.75 16.23
N ALA A 178 21.20 13.90 15.25
CA ALA A 178 22.18 13.29 14.35
C ALA A 178 22.92 14.39 13.58
N LYS A 179 24.27 14.36 13.65
CA LYS A 179 25.14 15.39 13.08
C LYS A 179 25.74 14.97 11.75
N LYS A 180 25.95 13.68 11.57
CA LYS A 180 26.60 13.11 10.40
C LYS A 180 25.92 11.82 9.93
N PRO A 181 24.64 11.88 9.53
CA PRO A 181 23.95 10.71 9.01
C PRO A 181 24.55 10.29 7.67
N GLY A 182 24.64 8.98 7.44
CA GLY A 182 25.13 8.37 6.21
C GLY A 182 24.18 7.32 5.66
N PHE A 183 24.33 7.00 4.38
CA PHE A 183 23.53 5.99 3.69
C PHE A 183 24.43 5.03 2.91
N LEU A 184 24.41 3.77 3.26
CA LEU A 184 25.15 2.69 2.61
C LEU A 184 24.23 1.89 1.69
N ILE A 185 24.61 1.74 0.44
CA ILE A 185 23.91 0.95 -0.59
C ILE A 185 24.79 -0.22 -0.97
N LEU A 186 24.46 -1.41 -0.50
CA LEU A 186 25.19 -2.63 -0.82
C LEU A 186 24.78 -3.22 -2.19
N PRO A 187 25.56 -4.13 -2.78
CA PRO A 187 25.32 -4.64 -4.12
C PRO A 187 23.96 -5.34 -4.29
N GLU A 188 23.44 -5.97 -3.25
CA GLU A 188 22.15 -6.67 -3.27
C GLU A 188 20.93 -5.75 -3.12
N ALA A 189 21.15 -4.44 -3.00
CA ALA A 189 20.07 -3.46 -2.92
C ALA A 189 19.19 -3.51 -4.18
N THR A 190 17.89 -3.53 -3.97
CA THR A 190 16.87 -3.41 -5.02
C THR A 190 16.86 -2.01 -5.61
N ASP A 191 16.13 -1.79 -6.72
CA ASP A 191 15.95 -0.44 -7.26
C ASP A 191 15.18 0.45 -6.27
N ALA A 192 14.19 -0.10 -5.56
CA ALA A 192 13.50 0.60 -4.48
C ALA A 192 14.47 1.03 -3.36
N ASP A 193 15.40 0.15 -2.96
CA ASP A 193 16.43 0.50 -1.98
C ASP A 193 17.36 1.61 -2.49
N ARG A 194 17.68 1.60 -3.79
CA ARG A 194 18.48 2.66 -4.42
C ARG A 194 17.73 3.99 -4.45
N ASP A 195 16.42 3.97 -4.60
CA ASP A 195 15.58 5.16 -4.64
C ASP A 195 15.42 5.82 -3.26
N ARG A 196 15.58 5.07 -2.16
CA ARG A 196 15.61 5.61 -0.79
C ARG A 196 16.64 6.72 -0.61
N LYS A 197 17.76 6.68 -1.32
CA LYS A 197 18.78 7.74 -1.27
C LYS A 197 18.21 9.14 -1.58
N TYR A 198 17.18 9.21 -2.43
CA TYR A 198 16.58 10.51 -2.77
C TYR A 198 15.78 11.10 -1.60
N GLY A 199 15.07 10.26 -0.84
CA GLY A 199 14.42 10.68 0.40
C GLY A 199 15.44 11.11 1.47
N PHE A 200 16.52 10.34 1.62
CA PHE A 200 17.63 10.67 2.51
C PHE A 200 18.25 12.04 2.16
N TRP A 201 18.60 12.27 0.88
CA TRP A 201 19.12 13.56 0.44
C TRP A 201 18.12 14.70 0.60
N GLY A 202 16.84 14.43 0.36
CA GLY A 202 15.79 15.42 0.59
C GLY A 202 15.78 15.93 2.01
N ALA A 203 15.87 15.03 3.00
CA ALA A 203 15.95 15.40 4.42
C ALA A 203 17.22 16.17 4.76
N LEU A 204 18.38 15.75 4.25
CA LEU A 204 19.65 16.47 4.46
C LEU A 204 19.63 17.86 3.83
N SER A 205 19.11 17.98 2.61
CA SER A 205 19.03 19.25 1.92
C SER A 205 18.14 20.25 2.66
N GLU A 206 16.98 19.81 3.11
CA GLU A 206 16.02 20.69 3.76
C GLU A 206 16.43 21.06 5.20
N LEU A 207 16.95 20.11 5.97
CA LEU A 207 17.18 20.31 7.39
C LEU A 207 18.62 20.73 7.73
N CYS A 208 19.60 20.34 6.91
CA CYS A 208 21.01 20.65 7.12
C CYS A 208 21.55 21.68 6.12
N GLY A 209 20.76 22.11 5.14
CA GLY A 209 21.21 23.00 4.08
C GLY A 209 22.29 22.40 3.17
N MET A 210 22.40 21.06 3.15
CA MET A 210 23.40 20.38 2.32
C MET A 210 22.95 20.39 0.85
N PRO A 211 23.82 20.79 -0.09
CA PRO A 211 23.45 20.72 -1.50
C PRO A 211 23.23 19.27 -1.94
N VAL A 212 22.16 19.02 -2.68
CA VAL A 212 21.78 17.68 -3.18
C VAL A 212 22.88 17.03 -4.04
N TYR A 213 23.85 17.80 -4.49
CA TYR A 213 24.96 17.37 -5.36
C TYR A 213 26.21 16.89 -4.61
N GLY A 214 26.28 17.01 -3.29
CA GLY A 214 27.38 16.49 -2.49
C GLY A 214 27.08 15.05 -2.08
N MET A 215 27.67 14.08 -2.79
CA MET A 215 27.46 12.64 -2.51
C MET A 215 28.25 12.14 -1.28
N ASP A 216 28.81 13.01 -0.48
CA ASP A 216 29.77 12.67 0.57
C ASP A 216 29.19 11.79 1.70
N ASN A 217 27.87 11.64 1.76
CA ASN A 217 27.18 10.85 2.79
C ASN A 217 26.53 9.56 2.25
N VAL A 218 26.80 9.20 0.98
CA VAL A 218 26.33 7.94 0.38
C VAL A 218 27.53 7.06 0.05
N PHE A 219 27.51 5.84 0.56
CA PHE A 219 28.61 4.89 0.45
C PHE A 219 28.14 3.64 -0.31
N TYR A 220 29.09 2.96 -0.93
CA TYR A 220 28.83 1.75 -1.70
C TYR A 220 29.61 0.53 -1.18
N THR A 221 30.49 0.75 -0.17
CA THR A 221 31.23 -0.31 0.50
C THR A 221 31.21 -0.13 2.00
N ILE A 222 31.26 -1.24 2.74
CA ILE A 222 31.29 -1.23 4.20
C ILE A 222 32.52 -0.46 4.73
N PRO A 223 33.76 -0.68 4.22
CA PRO A 223 34.92 0.08 4.68
C PRO A 223 34.80 1.60 4.52
N GLU A 224 34.22 2.08 3.41
CA GLU A 224 33.99 3.52 3.23
C GLU A 224 33.00 4.07 4.26
N ALA A 225 31.90 3.36 4.51
CA ALA A 225 30.91 3.75 5.48
C ALA A 225 31.47 3.77 6.91
N GLU A 226 32.22 2.74 7.31
CA GLU A 226 32.87 2.68 8.62
C GLU A 226 33.96 3.76 8.81
N ALA A 227 34.73 4.04 7.77
CA ALA A 227 35.76 5.11 7.80
C ALA A 227 35.17 6.51 7.81
N SER A 228 33.93 6.69 7.42
CA SER A 228 33.26 7.99 7.32
C SER A 228 33.06 8.68 8.68
N GLY A 229 32.94 7.91 9.76
CA GLY A 229 32.62 8.42 11.10
C GLY A 229 31.19 8.96 11.18
N CYS A 230 30.25 8.35 10.47
CA CYS A 230 28.81 8.65 10.62
C CYS A 230 28.31 8.23 12.01
N ASP A 231 27.51 9.10 12.64
CA ASP A 231 26.86 8.83 13.92
C ASP A 231 25.57 7.99 13.72
N VAL A 232 24.95 8.11 12.55
CA VAL A 232 23.82 7.27 12.12
C VAL A 232 24.10 6.73 10.74
N LEU A 233 23.94 5.44 10.52
CA LEU A 233 24.12 4.81 9.22
C LEU A 233 22.83 4.06 8.81
N PHE A 234 22.21 4.51 7.74
CA PHE A 234 21.18 3.74 7.05
C PHE A 234 21.85 2.75 6.10
N CYS A 235 21.41 1.50 6.08
CA CYS A 235 22.00 0.46 5.25
C CYS A 235 20.92 -0.28 4.45
N ALA A 236 21.06 -0.28 3.13
CA ALA A 236 20.20 -0.99 2.20
C ALA A 236 20.95 -2.09 1.46
N GLY A 237 20.23 -3.19 1.15
CA GLY A 237 20.82 -4.35 0.45
C GLY A 237 21.69 -5.24 1.33
N CYS A 238 21.47 -5.25 2.65
CA CYS A 238 22.18 -6.16 3.55
C CYS A 238 21.76 -7.61 3.31
N PRO A 239 22.68 -8.52 2.93
CA PRO A 239 22.37 -9.93 2.84
C PRO A 239 22.03 -10.51 4.23
N ALA A 240 21.14 -11.51 4.25
CA ALA A 240 20.66 -12.13 5.50
C ALA A 240 21.79 -12.70 6.40
N ASP A 241 22.87 -13.15 5.78
CA ASP A 241 23.97 -13.86 6.44
C ASP A 241 25.29 -13.06 6.49
N SER A 242 25.27 -11.76 6.13
CA SER A 242 26.49 -10.94 6.11
C SER A 242 26.70 -10.19 7.42
N ALA A 243 27.98 -9.92 7.70
CA ALA A 243 28.34 -9.01 8.78
C ALA A 243 27.80 -7.60 8.48
N LEU A 244 27.05 -7.06 9.45
CA LEU A 244 26.56 -5.68 9.36
C LEU A 244 27.70 -4.69 9.54
N PRO A 245 27.65 -3.51 8.90
CA PRO A 245 28.61 -2.45 9.13
C PRO A 245 28.58 -1.99 10.59
N LYS A 246 29.73 -1.63 11.13
CA LYS A 246 29.84 -1.05 12.47
C LYS A 246 29.47 0.42 12.41
N ALA A 247 28.49 0.81 13.17
CA ALA A 247 28.06 2.20 13.33
C ALA A 247 27.53 2.39 14.76
N ASP A 248 27.59 3.62 15.27
CA ASP A 248 27.02 3.94 16.59
C ASP A 248 25.52 3.65 16.62
N ARG A 249 24.84 3.99 15.54
CA ARG A 249 23.44 3.66 15.31
C ARG A 249 23.24 3.16 13.88
N LEU A 250 22.76 1.94 13.72
CA LEU A 250 22.51 1.31 12.42
C LEU A 250 21.03 1.10 12.19
N ILE A 251 20.53 1.58 11.04
CA ILE A 251 19.15 1.39 10.61
C ILE A 251 19.17 0.61 9.30
N VAL A 252 18.55 -0.56 9.30
CA VAL A 252 18.49 -1.42 8.13
C VAL A 252 17.25 -1.07 7.29
N CYS A 253 17.44 -0.89 5.99
CA CYS A 253 16.39 -0.52 5.04
C CYS A 253 16.06 -1.68 4.10
N GLY A 254 14.76 -1.88 3.83
CA GLY A 254 14.28 -2.88 2.89
C GLY A 254 14.11 -4.26 3.50
N GLU A 255 14.41 -5.27 2.70
CA GLU A 255 14.12 -6.69 3.00
C GLU A 255 15.19 -7.40 3.85
N SER A 256 15.91 -6.68 4.61
CA SER A 256 17.05 -7.21 5.38
C SER A 256 16.64 -7.99 6.63
N PRO A 257 17.59 -8.76 7.21
CA PRO A 257 17.32 -9.60 8.36
C PRO A 257 16.80 -8.82 9.56
N GLU A 258 16.14 -9.52 10.46
CA GLU A 258 15.63 -8.98 11.71
C GLU A 258 16.79 -8.55 12.63
N CYS A 259 17.29 -7.35 12.44
CA CYS A 259 18.32 -6.78 13.28
C CYS A 259 18.01 -5.32 13.61
N GLY A 260 17.79 -5.05 14.89
CA GLY A 260 17.77 -3.69 15.42
C GLY A 260 16.66 -2.78 14.86
N GLU A 261 17.04 -1.53 14.56
CA GLU A 261 16.15 -0.53 13.98
C GLU A 261 16.03 -0.73 12.48
N ARG A 262 14.82 -0.60 11.95
CA ARG A 262 14.56 -0.87 10.52
C ARG A 262 13.48 -0.01 9.91
N ILE A 263 13.55 0.11 8.58
CA ILE A 263 12.49 0.63 7.71
C ILE A 263 12.18 -0.48 6.70
N ALA A 264 10.96 -0.98 6.68
CA ALA A 264 10.58 -2.12 5.86
C ALA A 264 9.20 -1.91 5.23
N PRO A 265 8.94 -2.45 4.04
CA PRO A 265 7.61 -2.41 3.43
C PRO A 265 6.53 -3.00 4.34
N ASP A 266 5.35 -2.39 4.34
CA ASP A 266 4.15 -2.95 4.94
C ASP A 266 3.48 -3.90 3.93
N ASP A 267 3.91 -5.16 3.95
CA ASP A 267 3.42 -6.17 3.01
C ASP A 267 1.93 -6.48 3.20
N GLU A 268 1.40 -6.36 4.41
CA GLU A 268 -0.03 -6.61 4.69
C GLU A 268 -0.90 -5.50 4.08
N GLU A 269 -0.52 -4.22 4.28
CA GLU A 269 -1.26 -3.11 3.71
C GLU A 269 -1.11 -3.04 2.18
N MET A 270 0.09 -3.36 1.65
CA MET A 270 0.29 -3.48 0.20
C MET A 270 -0.63 -4.51 -0.45
N VAL A 271 -0.75 -5.67 0.16
CA VAL A 271 -1.62 -6.74 -0.32
C VAL A 271 -3.08 -6.36 -0.25
N LYS A 272 -3.52 -5.75 0.83
CA LYS A 272 -4.88 -5.26 1.02
C LYS A 272 -5.25 -4.21 -0.03
N GLU A 273 -4.36 -3.25 -0.27
CA GLU A 273 -4.57 -2.24 -1.32
C GLU A 273 -4.60 -2.88 -2.71
N ALA A 274 -3.69 -3.82 -3.02
CA ALA A 274 -3.64 -4.51 -4.30
C ALA A 274 -4.95 -5.29 -4.60
N VAL A 275 -5.47 -6.00 -3.61
CA VAL A 275 -6.75 -6.71 -3.73
C VAL A 275 -7.90 -5.72 -3.93
N GLY A 276 -7.88 -4.59 -3.22
CA GLY A 276 -8.84 -3.51 -3.38
C GLY A 276 -8.81 -2.91 -4.79
N VAL A 277 -7.62 -2.62 -5.32
CA VAL A 277 -7.43 -2.10 -6.70
C VAL A 277 -7.96 -3.09 -7.71
N LEU A 278 -7.54 -4.37 -7.66
CA LEU A 278 -7.98 -5.36 -8.64
C LEU A 278 -9.50 -5.60 -8.56
N SER A 279 -10.07 -5.63 -7.37
CA SER A 279 -11.53 -5.77 -7.19
C SER A 279 -12.30 -4.62 -7.84
N ARG A 280 -11.80 -3.39 -7.75
CA ARG A 280 -12.40 -2.24 -8.44
C ARG A 280 -12.28 -2.37 -9.95
N ARG A 281 -11.11 -2.78 -10.45
CA ARG A 281 -10.86 -2.98 -11.90
C ARG A 281 -11.73 -4.06 -12.52
N MET A 282 -11.92 -5.18 -11.84
CA MET A 282 -12.82 -6.22 -12.30
C MET A 282 -14.28 -5.74 -12.39
N LYS A 283 -14.64 -4.71 -11.62
CA LYS A 283 -16.00 -4.16 -11.56
C LYS A 283 -16.20 -2.95 -12.46
N TYR A 284 -15.16 -2.11 -12.59
CA TYR A 284 -15.19 -0.81 -13.27
C TYR A 284 -13.96 -0.70 -14.19
N HIS A 285 -14.14 -0.92 -15.49
CA HIS A 285 -13.03 -0.97 -16.44
C HIS A 285 -12.49 0.41 -16.85
N ASP A 286 -13.24 1.50 -16.63
CA ASP A 286 -12.97 2.82 -17.19
C ASP A 286 -12.24 3.79 -16.23
N GLU A 287 -11.83 3.35 -15.05
CA GLU A 287 -11.05 4.20 -14.14
C GLU A 287 -9.59 4.36 -14.62
N PRO A 288 -8.97 5.54 -14.46
CA PRO A 288 -7.56 5.74 -14.83
C PRO A 288 -6.65 4.84 -13.98
N GLU A 289 -5.69 4.20 -14.64
CA GLU A 289 -4.64 3.41 -13.97
C GLU A 289 -3.71 4.34 -13.17
N GLY A 290 -3.18 3.84 -12.06
CA GLY A 290 -2.36 4.66 -11.19
C GLY A 290 -1.44 3.87 -10.25
N VAL A 291 -0.55 4.61 -9.59
CA VAL A 291 0.35 4.07 -8.58
C VAL A 291 -0.23 4.34 -7.20
N GLN A 292 -0.37 3.30 -6.39
CA GLN A 292 -0.69 3.38 -4.98
C GLN A 292 0.59 3.21 -4.18
N TYR A 293 0.97 4.25 -3.44
CA TYR A 293 2.10 4.23 -2.54
C TYR A 293 1.65 3.84 -1.14
N VAL A 294 2.28 2.80 -0.58
CA VAL A 294 2.03 2.33 0.78
C VAL A 294 3.21 2.72 1.66
N GLN A 295 2.94 3.44 2.74
CA GLN A 295 3.97 3.87 3.67
C GLN A 295 4.68 2.66 4.29
N GLU A 296 6.00 2.73 4.41
CA GLU A 296 6.79 1.68 5.04
C GLU A 296 6.70 1.73 6.57
N LEU A 297 6.84 0.60 7.20
CA LEU A 297 6.91 0.49 8.65
C LEU A 297 8.27 0.96 9.14
N SER A 298 8.30 1.98 9.97
CA SER A 298 9.50 2.49 10.63
C SER A 298 9.55 2.01 12.09
N GLN A 299 10.54 1.20 12.41
CA GLN A 299 10.82 0.71 13.76
C GLN A 299 12.09 1.38 14.31
N ILE A 300 12.15 2.69 14.23
CA ILE A 300 13.22 3.55 14.75
C ILE A 300 12.81 4.02 16.15
N LYS A 301 13.63 3.69 17.15
CA LYS A 301 13.40 4.05 18.55
C LYS A 301 13.69 5.50 18.84
#